data_910807b41de8d79c67b675957912e28d
#
_entry.id   910807b41de8d79c67b675957912e28d
#
_cell.length_a   1.000
_cell.length_b   1.000
_cell.length_c   1.000
_cell.angle_alpha   90.00
_cell.angle_beta   90.00
_cell.angle_gamma   90.00
#
_symmetry.space_group_name_H-M   'P 1'
#
loop_
_entity.id
_entity.type
_entity.pdbx_description
1 polymer ?
#
loop_
_entity_poly.entity_id
_entity_poly.type
_entity_poly.pdbx_seq_one_letter_code
_entity_poly.pdbx_strand_id
1 'polypeptide(L)'
;MKYYVVLDTNVVVSALFNISSVPGIILHEALAGRVIPLLHEDILDKYNDVLHRPKFKFDRRDIEIALTGLIKRGIFLDAATIEDYVPDPDDAIFYEVVMEARETTDAYLVTGNIKHFPVKPYVVTPKEMLEILNENER
;
A
#
# COMPACT_ATOMS: atom_id res chain seq x y z
N MET A 1 17.86 1.65 5.88
CA MET A 1 16.87 2.74 5.75
C MET A 1 15.48 2.16 5.59
N LYS A 2 14.50 2.75 6.24
CA LYS A 2 13.11 2.29 6.18
C LYS A 2 12.25 3.28 5.41
N TYR A 3 11.28 2.75 4.68
CA TYR A 3 10.34 3.55 3.89
C TYR A 3 8.92 3.32 4.38
N TYR A 4 8.19 4.39 4.59
CA TYR A 4 6.80 4.35 5.08
C TYR A 4 5.86 4.44 3.88
N VAL A 5 4.98 3.46 3.72
CA VAL A 5 4.23 3.28 2.49
C VAL A 5 2.79 2.88 2.76
N VAL A 6 1.85 3.55 2.11
CA VAL A 6 0.47 3.07 2.00
C VAL A 6 0.37 2.29 0.69
N LEU A 7 -0.08 1.04 0.77
CA LEU A 7 -0.30 0.20 -0.41
C LEU A 7 -1.78 0.25 -0.80
N ASP A 8 -2.08 0.72 -2.01
CA ASP A 8 -3.42 0.62 -2.56
C ASP A 8 -3.78 -0.86 -2.72
N THR A 9 -5.06 -1.18 -2.58
CA THR A 9 -5.54 -2.57 -2.63
C THR A 9 -5.08 -3.32 -3.89
N ASN A 10 -5.08 -2.65 -5.05
CA ASN A 10 -4.66 -3.29 -6.30
C ASN A 10 -3.20 -3.77 -6.28
N VAL A 11 -2.34 -3.13 -5.50
CA VAL A 11 -0.95 -3.55 -5.34
C VAL A 11 -0.88 -4.88 -4.59
N VAL A 12 -1.67 -5.01 -3.52
CA VAL A 12 -1.73 -6.26 -2.73
C VAL A 12 -2.32 -7.39 -3.59
N VAL A 13 -3.38 -7.11 -4.34
CA VAL A 13 -3.98 -8.08 -5.26
C VAL A 13 -2.96 -8.56 -6.29
N SER A 14 -2.27 -7.64 -6.95
CA SER A 14 -1.26 -7.99 -7.96
C SER A 14 -0.11 -8.79 -7.36
N ALA A 15 0.31 -8.47 -6.14
CA ALA A 15 1.36 -9.21 -5.44
C ALA A 15 0.97 -10.67 -5.21
N LEU A 16 -0.27 -10.94 -4.83
CA LEU A 16 -0.75 -12.30 -4.60
C LEU A 16 -0.96 -13.07 -5.90
N PHE A 17 -1.25 -12.39 -7.01
CA PHE A 17 -1.31 -13.07 -8.31
C PHE A 17 0.05 -13.57 -8.76
N ASN A 18 1.10 -12.81 -8.48
CA ASN A 18 2.45 -13.19 -8.86
C ASN A 18 3.45 -12.56 -7.90
N ILE A 19 3.95 -13.35 -6.96
CA ILE A 19 4.88 -12.89 -5.93
C ILE A 19 6.24 -12.46 -6.50
N SER A 20 6.56 -12.86 -7.73
CA SER A 20 7.79 -12.45 -8.43
C SER A 20 7.62 -11.16 -9.23
N SER A 21 6.40 -10.60 -9.29
CA SER A 21 6.12 -9.33 -9.94
C SER A 21 6.68 -8.16 -9.12
N VAL A 22 6.71 -6.97 -9.71
CA VAL A 22 7.13 -5.76 -8.99
C VAL A 22 6.25 -5.51 -7.76
N PRO A 23 4.90 -5.56 -7.84
CA PRO A 23 4.07 -5.49 -6.64
C PRO A 23 4.41 -6.58 -5.60
N GLY A 24 4.71 -7.79 -6.06
CA GLY A 24 5.12 -8.88 -5.17
C GLY A 24 6.42 -8.59 -4.44
N ILE A 25 7.38 -7.98 -5.11
CA ILE A 25 8.65 -7.56 -4.49
C ILE A 25 8.38 -6.49 -3.43
N ILE A 26 7.51 -5.51 -3.70
CA ILE A 26 7.15 -4.47 -2.73
C ILE A 26 6.48 -5.09 -1.50
N LEU A 27 5.56 -6.03 -1.69
CA LEU A 27 4.92 -6.73 -0.57
C LEU A 27 5.96 -7.51 0.24
N HIS A 28 6.88 -8.19 -0.42
CA HIS A 28 7.97 -8.90 0.25
C HIS A 28 8.81 -7.95 1.13
N GLU A 29 9.17 -6.78 0.61
CA GLU A 29 9.90 -5.77 1.38
C GLU A 29 9.11 -5.30 2.59
N ALA A 30 7.78 -5.21 2.48
CA ALA A 30 6.92 -4.86 3.61
C ALA A 30 6.94 -5.96 4.68
N LEU A 31 6.91 -7.22 4.27
CA LEU A 31 6.96 -8.34 5.21
C LEU A 31 8.35 -8.54 5.80
N ALA A 32 9.39 -8.13 5.09
CA ALA A 32 10.79 -8.22 5.55
C ALA A 32 11.22 -7.05 6.45
N GLY A 33 10.44 -5.96 6.50
CA GLY A 33 10.69 -4.84 7.40
C GLY A 33 11.40 -3.63 6.80
N ARG A 34 11.77 -3.66 5.53
CA ARG A 34 12.39 -2.52 4.85
C ARG A 34 11.36 -1.46 4.45
N VAL A 35 10.20 -1.91 4.01
CA VAL A 35 9.03 -1.07 3.77
C VAL A 35 8.09 -1.23 4.95
N ILE A 36 7.70 -0.12 5.57
CA ILE A 36 6.79 -0.14 6.72
C ILE A 36 5.39 0.16 6.20
N PRO A 37 4.48 -0.82 6.18
CA PRO A 37 3.13 -0.55 5.69
C PRO A 37 2.37 0.33 6.68
N LEU A 38 1.74 1.37 6.16
CA LEU A 38 0.89 2.27 6.91
C LEU A 38 -0.54 1.78 6.80
N LEU A 39 -1.21 1.65 7.93
CA LEU A 39 -2.49 0.99 8.03
C LEU A 39 -3.53 1.86 8.71
N HIS A 40 -4.77 1.53 8.42
CA HIS A 40 -5.96 2.07 9.06
C HIS A 40 -7.01 0.96 9.00
N GLU A 41 -7.93 0.95 9.93
CA GLU A 41 -8.99 -0.06 9.98
C GLU A 41 -9.72 -0.17 8.63
N ASP A 42 -10.06 0.97 8.02
CA ASP A 42 -10.77 1.00 6.73
C ASP A 42 -9.92 0.45 5.59
N ILE A 43 -8.60 0.64 5.64
CA ILE A 43 -7.69 0.07 4.64
C ILE A 43 -7.67 -1.46 4.76
N LEU A 44 -7.57 -1.97 5.99
CA LEU A 44 -7.59 -3.42 6.23
C LEU A 44 -8.91 -4.04 5.80
N ASP A 45 -10.02 -3.37 6.06
CA ASP A 45 -11.34 -3.83 5.62
C ASP A 45 -11.38 -3.95 4.09
N LYS A 46 -10.81 -3.00 3.38
CA LYS A 46 -10.73 -3.05 1.91
C LYS A 46 -9.87 -4.21 1.42
N TYR A 47 -8.70 -4.42 2.03
CA TYR A 47 -7.85 -5.56 1.68
C TYR A 47 -8.60 -6.87 1.89
N ASN A 48 -9.20 -7.03 3.06
CA ASN A 48 -9.91 -8.25 3.43
C ASN A 48 -11.08 -8.52 2.47
N ASP A 49 -11.89 -7.51 2.18
CA ASP A 49 -13.03 -7.64 1.27
C ASP A 49 -12.61 -8.04 -0.14
N VAL A 50 -11.66 -7.30 -0.71
CA VAL A 50 -11.25 -7.51 -2.10
C VAL A 50 -10.51 -8.84 -2.28
N LEU A 51 -9.60 -9.19 -1.36
CA LEU A 51 -8.82 -10.42 -1.48
C LEU A 51 -9.67 -11.69 -1.38
N HIS A 52 -10.80 -11.63 -0.70
CA HIS A 52 -11.72 -12.76 -0.57
C HIS A 52 -12.73 -12.87 -1.71
N ARG A 53 -12.69 -11.98 -2.71
CA ARG A 53 -13.61 -12.07 -3.84
C ARG A 53 -13.39 -13.35 -4.64
N PRO A 54 -14.45 -14.13 -4.90
CA PRO A 54 -14.32 -15.43 -5.58
C PRO A 54 -13.62 -15.37 -6.94
N LYS A 55 -13.74 -14.25 -7.64
CA LYS A 55 -13.13 -14.09 -8.97
C LYS A 55 -11.60 -14.19 -8.97
N PHE A 56 -10.95 -13.87 -7.85
CA PHE A 56 -9.49 -13.95 -7.76
C PHE A 56 -9.00 -15.34 -7.42
N LYS A 57 -9.82 -16.16 -6.78
CA LYS A 57 -9.48 -17.55 -6.41
C LYS A 57 -8.21 -17.67 -5.58
N PHE A 58 -7.91 -16.68 -4.75
CA PHE A 58 -6.78 -16.76 -3.84
C PHE A 58 -7.05 -17.78 -2.74
N ASP A 59 -6.01 -18.52 -2.39
CA ASP A 59 -6.07 -19.42 -1.24
C ASP A 59 -6.25 -18.60 0.05
N ARG A 60 -7.21 -18.97 0.87
CA ARG A 60 -7.49 -18.29 2.15
C ARG A 60 -6.23 -18.19 3.01
N ARG A 61 -5.40 -19.23 3.00
CA ARG A 61 -4.16 -19.26 3.77
C ARG A 61 -3.18 -18.19 3.30
N ASP A 62 -3.05 -18.01 2.00
CA ASP A 62 -2.17 -16.98 1.44
C ASP A 62 -2.64 -15.58 1.81
N ILE A 63 -3.97 -15.35 1.81
CA ILE A 63 -4.55 -14.09 2.25
C ILE A 63 -4.24 -13.83 3.71
N GLU A 64 -4.41 -14.83 4.57
CA GLU A 64 -4.14 -14.73 6.01
C GLU A 64 -2.67 -14.40 6.29
N ILE A 65 -1.75 -15.06 5.58
CA ILE A 65 -0.31 -14.81 5.73
C ILE A 65 0.01 -13.37 5.36
N ALA A 66 -0.51 -12.89 4.24
CA ALA A 66 -0.26 -11.53 3.78
C ALA A 66 -0.81 -10.49 4.76
N LEU A 67 -2.08 -10.61 5.15
CA LEU A 67 -2.73 -9.66 6.05
C LEU A 67 -2.11 -9.67 7.44
N THR A 68 -1.85 -10.86 7.99
CA THR A 68 -1.21 -10.99 9.31
C THR A 68 0.19 -10.38 9.29
N GLY A 69 0.94 -10.61 8.22
CA GLY A 69 2.27 -10.02 8.06
C GLY A 69 2.24 -8.50 7.99
N LEU A 70 1.31 -7.94 7.24
CA LEU A 70 1.13 -6.48 7.13
C LEU A 70 0.76 -5.87 8.48
N ILE A 71 -0.17 -6.48 9.21
CA ILE A 71 -0.58 -6.01 10.53
C ILE A 71 0.59 -6.06 11.52
N LYS A 72 1.34 -7.14 11.51
CA LYS A 72 2.48 -7.35 12.41
C LYS A 72 3.58 -6.32 12.17
N ARG A 73 3.84 -5.97 10.92
CA ARG A 73 4.93 -5.06 10.52
C ARG A 73 4.50 -3.61 10.43
N GLY A 74 3.19 -3.37 10.29
CA GLY A 74 2.66 -2.06 9.98
C GLY A 74 2.48 -1.14 11.17
N ILE A 75 2.18 0.10 10.84
CA ILE A 75 1.86 1.16 11.81
C ILE A 75 0.45 1.64 11.51
N PHE A 76 -0.42 1.64 12.51
CA PHE A 76 -1.77 2.16 12.40
C PHE A 76 -1.77 3.68 12.60
N LEU A 77 -2.37 4.40 11.68
CA LEU A 77 -2.47 5.85 11.71
C LEU A 77 -3.93 6.29 11.56
N ASP A 78 -4.20 7.51 12.02
CA ASP A 78 -5.46 8.18 11.74
C ASP A 78 -5.48 8.65 10.28
N ALA A 79 -6.65 9.07 9.81
CA ALA A 79 -6.80 9.66 8.50
C ALA A 79 -6.81 11.18 8.62
N ALA A 80 -5.96 11.87 7.85
CA ALA A 80 -5.93 13.33 7.84
C ALA A 80 -7.16 13.89 7.13
N THR A 81 -7.59 15.08 7.54
CA THR A 81 -8.56 15.85 6.75
C THR A 81 -7.83 16.42 5.54
N ILE A 82 -8.36 16.18 4.35
CA ILE A 82 -7.74 16.60 3.09
C ILE A 82 -8.64 17.59 2.35
N GLU A 83 -8.00 18.50 1.59
CA GLU A 83 -8.69 19.42 0.70
C GLU A 83 -8.57 18.99 -0.76
N ASP A 84 -7.63 18.12 -1.07
CA ASP A 84 -7.41 17.61 -2.42
C ASP A 84 -8.61 16.80 -2.90
N TYR A 85 -8.93 16.94 -4.19
CA TYR A 85 -9.95 16.13 -4.82
C TYR A 85 -9.42 14.73 -5.11
N VAL A 86 -10.12 13.71 -4.61
CA VAL A 86 -9.86 12.30 -4.93
C VAL A 86 -11.01 11.80 -5.79
N PRO A 87 -10.74 11.40 -7.05
CA PRO A 87 -11.79 11.02 -8.00
C PRO A 87 -12.77 9.95 -7.50
N ASP A 88 -12.27 8.94 -6.80
CA ASP A 88 -13.11 7.91 -6.19
C ASP A 88 -13.12 8.07 -4.68
N PRO A 89 -14.25 8.44 -4.07
CA PRO A 89 -14.34 8.59 -2.62
C PRO A 89 -13.96 7.33 -1.84
N ASP A 90 -14.17 6.15 -2.42
CA ASP A 90 -13.81 4.89 -1.75
C ASP A 90 -12.29 4.72 -1.63
N ASP A 91 -11.50 5.38 -2.47
CA ASP A 91 -10.04 5.35 -2.44
C ASP A 91 -9.45 6.46 -1.55
N ALA A 92 -10.27 7.40 -1.09
CA ALA A 92 -9.78 8.54 -0.33
C ALA A 92 -9.01 8.15 0.92
N ILE A 93 -9.39 7.06 1.59
CA ILE A 93 -8.71 6.61 2.81
C ILE A 93 -7.22 6.38 2.61
N PHE A 94 -6.79 5.85 1.47
CA PHE A 94 -5.38 5.63 1.19
C PHE A 94 -4.60 6.95 1.15
N TYR A 95 -5.16 7.95 0.50
CA TYR A 95 -4.55 9.27 0.41
C TYR A 95 -4.56 9.98 1.77
N GLU A 96 -5.67 9.89 2.49
CA GLU A 96 -5.81 10.51 3.82
C GLU A 96 -4.78 9.97 4.81
N VAL A 97 -4.50 8.67 4.76
CA VAL A 97 -3.50 8.05 5.65
C VAL A 97 -2.08 8.47 5.26
N VAL A 98 -1.76 8.51 3.96
CA VAL A 98 -0.44 8.96 3.55
C VAL A 98 -0.21 10.43 3.92
N MET A 99 -1.24 11.26 3.82
CA MET A 99 -1.13 12.67 4.21
C MET A 99 -0.93 12.84 5.72
N GLU A 100 -1.57 12.01 6.54
CA GLU A 100 -1.32 11.98 7.98
C GLU A 100 0.15 11.64 8.27
N ALA A 101 0.65 10.59 7.62
CA ALA A 101 2.04 10.17 7.81
C ALA A 101 3.04 11.24 7.36
N ARG A 102 2.70 11.98 6.30
CA ARG A 102 3.59 13.03 5.75
C ARG A 102 3.77 14.23 6.66
N GLU A 103 2.96 14.37 7.68
CA GLU A 103 3.19 15.41 8.68
C GLU A 103 4.50 15.19 9.44
N THR A 104 4.98 13.96 9.54
CA THR A 104 6.17 13.61 10.32
C THR A 104 7.22 12.81 9.56
N THR A 105 6.93 12.33 8.36
CA THR A 105 7.86 11.48 7.60
C THR A 105 7.61 11.62 6.10
N ASP A 106 8.57 11.16 5.29
CA ASP A 106 8.46 11.11 3.82
C ASP A 106 7.75 9.83 3.38
N ALA A 107 6.45 9.76 3.63
CA ALA A 107 5.64 8.61 3.27
C ALA A 107 5.23 8.63 1.80
N TYR A 108 5.03 7.45 1.23
CA TYR A 108 4.59 7.26 -0.15
C TYR A 108 3.26 6.53 -0.22
N LEU A 109 2.47 6.86 -1.24
CA LEU A 109 1.31 6.05 -1.63
C LEU A 109 1.68 5.28 -2.90
N VAL A 110 1.63 3.96 -2.83
CA VAL A 110 1.94 3.09 -3.97
C VAL A 110 0.64 2.57 -4.55
N THR A 111 0.42 2.84 -5.84
CA THR A 111 -0.81 2.46 -6.54
C THR A 111 -0.52 2.06 -7.98
N GLY A 112 -1.28 1.09 -8.49
CA GLY A 112 -1.29 0.76 -9.92
C GLY A 112 -2.16 1.72 -10.73
N ASN A 113 -2.94 2.60 -10.08
CA ASN A 113 -3.88 3.52 -10.71
C ASN A 113 -3.62 4.96 -10.28
N ILE A 114 -2.50 5.54 -10.71
CA ILE A 114 -2.11 6.92 -10.35
C ILE A 114 -3.22 7.93 -10.65
N LYS A 115 -3.99 7.70 -11.71
CA LYS A 115 -5.09 8.60 -12.11
C LYS A 115 -6.22 8.71 -11.10
N HIS A 116 -6.30 7.76 -10.15
CA HIS A 116 -7.32 7.78 -9.11
C HIS A 116 -6.97 8.70 -7.94
N PHE A 117 -5.79 9.31 -7.97
CA PHE A 117 -5.26 10.13 -6.86
C PHE A 117 -4.75 11.48 -7.36
N PRO A 118 -4.61 12.46 -6.47
CA PRO A 118 -3.96 13.72 -6.81
C PRO A 118 -2.55 13.50 -7.35
N VAL A 119 -2.13 14.33 -8.30
CA VAL A 119 -0.78 14.25 -8.88
C VAL A 119 0.22 14.83 -7.88
N LYS A 120 1.00 13.96 -7.25
CA LYS A 120 1.99 14.33 -6.24
C LYS A 120 3.24 13.48 -6.44
N PRO A 121 4.44 13.99 -6.11
CA PRO A 121 5.68 13.22 -6.26
C PRO A 121 5.75 11.98 -5.35
N TYR A 122 4.92 11.93 -4.31
CA TYR A 122 4.87 10.79 -3.38
C TYR A 122 3.72 9.82 -3.68
N VAL A 123 2.96 10.05 -4.74
CA VAL A 123 1.99 9.08 -5.28
C VAL A 123 2.67 8.40 -6.46
N VAL A 124 3.06 7.16 -6.28
CA VAL A 124 3.96 6.44 -7.18
C VAL A 124 3.43 5.07 -7.58
N THR A 125 3.91 4.57 -8.71
CA THR A 125 3.63 3.19 -9.12
C THR A 125 4.53 2.22 -8.37
N PRO A 126 4.20 0.90 -8.35
CA PRO A 126 5.11 -0.10 -7.79
C PRO A 126 6.51 -0.04 -8.40
N LYS A 127 6.60 0.16 -9.72
CA LYS A 127 7.88 0.26 -10.42
C LYS A 127 8.69 1.46 -9.91
N GLU A 128 8.06 2.62 -9.79
CA GLU A 128 8.71 3.82 -9.27
C GLU A 128 9.15 3.64 -7.82
N MET A 129 8.33 2.97 -7.00
CA MET A 129 8.70 2.67 -5.62
C MET A 129 9.91 1.75 -5.56
N LEU A 130 9.96 0.74 -6.41
CA LEU A 130 11.12 -0.15 -6.49
C LEU A 130 12.39 0.61 -6.88
N GLU A 131 12.29 1.54 -7.81
CA GLU A 131 13.41 2.41 -8.19
C GLU A 131 13.90 3.24 -7.01
N ILE A 132 12.98 3.81 -6.22
CA ILE A 132 13.32 4.56 -5.01
C ILE A 132 14.06 3.68 -4.01
N LEU A 133 13.58 2.45 -3.79
CA LEU A 133 14.23 1.50 -2.91
C LEU A 133 15.65 1.17 -3.37
N ASN A 134 15.82 0.96 -4.66
CA ASN A 134 17.12 0.57 -5.24
C ASN A 134 18.14 1.71 -5.27
N GLU A 135 17.71 2.94 -5.54
CA GLU A 135 18.58 4.12 -5.56
C GLU A 135 19.27 4.36 -4.21
N ASN A 136 18.56 4.10 -3.13
CA ASN A 136 19.04 4.41 -1.79
C ASN A 136 19.81 3.27 -1.13
N GLU A 137 20.08 2.18 -1.87
CA GLU A 137 20.93 1.07 -1.41
C GLU A 137 22.39 1.22 -1.80
N ARG A 138 22.71 2.21 -2.59
CA ARG A 138 24.08 2.42 -3.08
C ARG A 138 24.98 3.08 -2.03
#